data_2a94eb30bca276a588936fbc1c137d25
#
_entry.id   2a94eb30bca276a588936fbc1c137d25
#
_cell.length_a   1.000
_cell.length_b   1.000
_cell.length_c   1.000
_cell.angle_alpha   90.00
_cell.angle_beta   90.00
_cell.angle_gamma   90.00
#
_symmetry.space_group_name_H-M   'P 1'
#
loop_
_entity.id
_entity.type
_entity.pdbx_description
1 polymer ?
#
loop_
_entity_poly.entity_id
_entity_poly.type
_entity_poly.pdbx_seq_one_letter_code
_entity_poly.pdbx_strand_id
1 'polypeptide(L)'
;GENIYPEEIENVINNIEGVNESIVVERNGRLVALVQLDENLIEWDKEGEDEFYKKLDARKESILKFVNKQVSKFSKVNDVEVMKEPFEKTATSKIRRFKYKDEAHTIEADKAKEESQKENNEQENGHN
;
A
#
# COMPACT_ATOMS: atom_id res chain seq x y z
N GLY A 1 -19.62 17.05 -10.13
CA GLY A 1 -19.02 16.12 -9.23
C GLY A 1 -18.02 16.78 -8.30
N GLU A 2 -17.76 16.15 -7.22
CA GLU A 2 -16.79 16.67 -6.29
C GLU A 2 -15.37 16.27 -6.72
N ASN A 3 -14.45 17.22 -6.59
CA ASN A 3 -13.06 16.97 -6.90
C ASN A 3 -12.39 16.25 -5.73
N ILE A 4 -11.59 15.24 -6.07
CA ILE A 4 -10.77 14.52 -5.11
C ILE A 4 -9.35 15.08 -5.23
N TYR A 5 -8.80 15.52 -4.10
CA TYR A 5 -7.44 16.07 -4.06
C TYR A 5 -6.52 15.09 -3.33
N PRO A 6 -5.77 14.25 -4.07
CA PRO A 6 -4.91 13.24 -3.46
C PRO A 6 -3.96 13.80 -2.41
N GLU A 7 -3.45 15.00 -2.62
CA GLU A 7 -2.53 15.65 -1.67
C GLU A 7 -3.16 15.89 -0.31
N GLU A 8 -4.45 16.21 -0.25
CA GLU A 8 -5.15 16.39 1.02
C GLU A 8 -5.25 15.09 1.80
N ILE A 9 -5.54 14.00 1.09
CA ILE A 9 -5.61 12.67 1.70
C ILE A 9 -4.21 12.26 2.17
N GLU A 10 -3.20 12.49 1.36
CA GLU A 10 -1.80 12.17 1.70
C GLU A 10 -1.35 12.91 2.94
N ASN A 11 -1.74 14.17 3.10
CA ASN A 11 -1.39 14.94 4.29
C ASN A 11 -1.96 14.31 5.56
N VAL A 12 -3.18 13.78 5.49
CA VAL A 12 -3.78 13.06 6.63
C VAL A 12 -2.99 11.79 6.93
N ILE A 13 -2.66 11.02 5.91
CA ILE A 13 -1.91 9.77 6.06
C ILE A 13 -0.51 10.05 6.64
N ASN A 14 0.16 11.06 6.14
CA ASN A 14 1.52 11.39 6.55
C ASN A 14 1.62 11.86 8.01
N ASN A 15 0.50 12.23 8.63
CA ASN A 15 0.46 12.58 10.06
C ASN A 15 0.33 11.36 10.96
N ILE A 16 0.11 10.17 10.41
CA ILE A 16 0.02 8.94 11.19
C ILE A 16 1.41 8.52 11.62
N GLU A 17 1.58 8.21 12.90
CA GLU A 17 2.84 7.72 13.44
C GLU A 17 3.26 6.44 12.70
N GLY A 18 4.51 6.40 12.27
CA GLY A 18 5.05 5.25 11.55
C GLY A 18 4.92 5.31 10.05
N VAL A 19 4.22 6.32 9.50
CA VAL A 19 4.16 6.54 8.06
C VAL A 19 5.20 7.59 7.69
N ASN A 20 6.15 7.23 6.83
CA ASN A 20 7.16 8.16 6.35
C ASN A 20 6.65 9.00 5.19
N GLU A 21 6.09 8.34 4.19
CA GLU A 21 5.55 9.02 3.01
C GLU A 21 4.37 8.21 2.46
N SER A 22 3.54 8.88 1.68
CA SER A 22 2.41 8.22 1.02
C SER A 22 2.05 8.93 -0.27
N ILE A 23 1.41 8.19 -1.17
CA ILE A 23 0.70 8.76 -2.32
C ILE A 23 -0.65 8.05 -2.44
N VAL A 24 -1.61 8.77 -3.00
CA VAL A 24 -2.94 8.20 -3.29
C VAL A 24 -3.08 8.13 -4.80
N VAL A 25 -3.38 6.95 -5.31
CA VAL A 25 -3.55 6.71 -6.75
C VAL A 25 -4.94 6.14 -7.00
N GLU A 26 -5.42 6.31 -8.23
CA GLU A 26 -6.68 5.71 -8.66
C GLU A 26 -6.38 4.48 -9.51
N ARG A 27 -7.03 3.38 -9.16
CA ARG A 27 -6.95 2.14 -9.93
C ARG A 27 -8.35 1.60 -10.13
N ASN A 28 -8.79 1.51 -11.38
CA ASN A 28 -10.10 0.96 -11.72
C ASN A 28 -11.25 1.65 -10.96
N GLY A 29 -11.18 2.96 -10.83
CA GLY A 29 -12.21 3.75 -10.14
C GLY A 29 -12.13 3.72 -8.61
N ARG A 30 -11.10 3.09 -8.05
CA ARG A 30 -10.90 2.98 -6.60
C ARG A 30 -9.68 3.78 -6.18
N LEU A 31 -9.74 4.38 -5.00
CA LEU A 31 -8.59 5.09 -4.43
C LEU A 31 -7.76 4.13 -3.59
N VAL A 32 -6.48 4.05 -3.89
CA VAL A 32 -5.53 3.21 -3.18
C VAL A 32 -4.45 4.10 -2.60
N ALA A 33 -4.20 3.98 -1.31
CA ALA A 33 -3.12 4.69 -0.65
C ALA A 33 -1.88 3.78 -0.62
N LEU A 34 -0.81 4.23 -1.24
CA LEU A 34 0.49 3.54 -1.17
C LEU A 34 1.27 4.22 -0.05
N VAL A 35 1.68 3.45 0.96
CA VAL A 35 2.36 4.01 2.12
C VAL A 35 3.74 3.38 2.30
N GLN A 36 4.69 4.22 2.67
CA GLN A 36 6.01 3.77 3.09
C GLN A 36 6.05 3.84 4.62
N LEU A 37 6.13 2.68 5.26
CA LEU A 37 6.18 2.60 6.71
C LEU A 37 7.62 2.69 7.21
N ASP A 38 7.77 3.17 8.45
CA ASP A 38 9.05 3.20 9.12
C ASP A 38 9.52 1.77 9.38
N GLU A 39 10.70 1.43 8.88
CA GLU A 39 11.28 0.09 9.03
C GLU A 39 11.46 -0.32 10.48
N ASN A 40 11.67 0.63 11.37
CA ASN A 40 11.83 0.36 12.80
C ASN A 40 10.55 -0.11 13.48
N LEU A 41 9.40 0.11 12.87
CA LEU A 41 8.11 -0.29 13.41
C LEU A 41 7.64 -1.64 12.87
N ILE A 42 8.32 -2.17 11.86
CA ILE A 42 8.02 -3.47 11.29
C ILE A 42 9.23 -4.36 11.50
N GLU A 43 9.07 -5.35 12.36
CA GLU A 43 10.13 -6.34 12.57
C GLU A 43 10.03 -7.39 11.47
N TRP A 44 10.73 -7.11 10.36
CA TRP A 44 10.76 -7.98 9.21
C TRP A 44 11.43 -9.29 9.60
N ASP A 45 11.00 -10.40 9.64
CA ASP A 45 11.64 -11.71 9.79
C ASP A 45 11.78 -12.30 11.20
N LYS A 46 11.44 -11.59 12.29
CA LYS A 46 11.66 -12.14 13.63
C LYS A 46 10.62 -13.17 14.07
N GLU A 47 9.43 -13.10 13.52
CA GLU A 47 8.31 -13.94 13.98
C GLU A 47 7.72 -14.83 12.89
N GLY A 48 8.36 -14.86 11.73
CA GLY A 48 7.89 -15.64 10.59
C GLY A 48 6.90 -14.88 9.71
N GLU A 49 6.67 -15.44 8.54
CA GLU A 49 5.89 -14.80 7.47
C GLU A 49 4.43 -14.56 7.85
N ASP A 50 3.79 -15.53 8.49
CA ASP A 50 2.38 -15.42 8.86
C ASP A 50 2.13 -14.31 9.88
N GLU A 51 2.98 -14.22 10.90
CA GLU A 51 2.88 -13.16 11.90
C GLU A 51 3.18 -11.78 11.30
N PHE A 52 4.14 -11.73 10.39
CA PHE A 52 4.46 -10.51 9.65
C PHE A 52 3.22 -9.99 8.90
N TYR A 53 2.56 -10.85 8.14
CA TYR A 53 1.37 -10.44 7.36
C TYR A 53 0.19 -10.07 8.26
N LYS A 54 0.02 -10.73 9.40
CA LYS A 54 -1.03 -10.35 10.36
C LYS A 54 -0.82 -8.95 10.91
N LYS A 55 0.41 -8.63 11.29
CA LYS A 55 0.75 -7.30 11.81
C LYS A 55 0.61 -6.23 10.73
N LEU A 56 1.02 -6.56 9.52
CA LEU A 56 0.90 -5.66 8.38
C LEU A 56 -0.58 -5.36 8.09
N ASP A 57 -1.43 -6.37 8.04
CA ASP A 57 -2.85 -6.21 7.78
C ASP A 57 -3.53 -5.37 8.87
N ALA A 58 -3.18 -5.60 10.14
CA ALA A 58 -3.71 -4.81 11.25
C ALA A 58 -3.30 -3.34 11.12
N ARG A 59 -2.07 -3.09 10.73
CA ARG A 59 -1.56 -1.73 10.51
C ARG A 59 -2.29 -1.04 9.37
N LYS A 60 -2.46 -1.74 8.26
CA LYS A 60 -3.18 -1.22 7.10
C LYS A 60 -4.61 -0.87 7.43
N GLU A 61 -5.30 -1.73 8.17
CA GLU A 61 -6.67 -1.49 8.60
C GLU A 61 -6.76 -0.27 9.51
N SER A 62 -5.84 -0.13 10.43
CA SER A 62 -5.76 1.02 11.33
C SER A 62 -5.59 2.33 10.55
N ILE A 63 -4.69 2.34 9.55
CA ILE A 63 -4.46 3.49 8.68
C ILE A 63 -5.74 3.82 7.91
N LEU A 64 -6.36 2.82 7.31
CA LEU A 64 -7.56 2.99 6.51
C LEU A 64 -8.70 3.60 7.33
N LYS A 65 -8.94 3.08 8.53
CA LYS A 65 -9.97 3.60 9.42
C LYS A 65 -9.70 5.05 9.84
N PHE A 66 -8.45 5.34 10.20
CA PHE A 66 -8.08 6.69 10.62
C PHE A 66 -8.31 7.68 9.48
N VAL A 67 -7.80 7.37 8.30
CA VAL A 67 -7.90 8.26 7.13
C VAL A 67 -9.36 8.49 6.77
N ASN A 68 -10.17 7.45 6.73
CA ASN A 68 -11.56 7.56 6.30
C ASN A 68 -12.46 8.29 7.30
N LYS A 69 -11.99 8.47 8.54
CA LYS A 69 -12.67 9.34 9.51
C LYS A 69 -12.36 10.82 9.27
N GLN A 70 -11.20 11.11 8.69
CA GLN A 70 -10.71 12.49 8.51
C GLN A 70 -11.08 13.09 7.17
N VAL A 71 -11.28 12.26 6.15
CA VAL A 71 -11.57 12.75 4.80
C VAL A 71 -13.08 12.78 4.53
N SER A 72 -13.46 13.50 3.50
CA SER A 72 -14.88 13.61 3.13
C SER A 72 -15.41 12.26 2.61
N LYS A 73 -16.72 12.12 2.63
CA LYS A 73 -17.44 10.95 2.12
C LYS A 73 -17.00 10.55 0.70
N PHE A 74 -16.69 11.53 -0.14
CA PHE A 74 -16.36 11.30 -1.53
C PHE A 74 -14.89 11.02 -1.76
N SER A 75 -14.05 11.23 -0.74
CA SER A 75 -12.59 11.04 -0.83
C SER A 75 -12.12 9.83 -0.05
N LYS A 76 -13.01 8.89 0.27
CA LYS A 76 -12.64 7.71 1.04
C LYS A 76 -11.67 6.81 0.27
N VAL A 77 -10.65 6.38 0.96
CA VAL A 77 -9.68 5.42 0.43
C VAL A 77 -10.29 4.02 0.50
N ASN A 78 -10.14 3.24 -0.55
CA ASN A 78 -10.67 1.88 -0.61
C ASN A 78 -9.67 0.85 -0.08
N ASP A 79 -8.40 1.04 -0.36
CA ASP A 79 -7.35 0.13 0.06
C ASP A 79 -6.09 0.87 0.47
N VAL A 80 -5.31 0.23 1.34
CA VAL A 80 -3.97 0.68 1.70
C VAL A 80 -3.00 -0.43 1.29
N GLU A 81 -1.93 -0.07 0.58
CA GLU A 81 -0.85 -1.00 0.23
C GLU A 81 0.47 -0.44 0.73
N VAL A 82 1.38 -1.34 1.12
CA VAL A 82 2.65 -0.95 1.72
C VAL A 82 3.77 -1.11 0.71
N MET A 83 4.55 -0.05 0.54
CA MET A 83 5.69 -0.03 -0.39
C MET A 83 6.81 -0.92 0.10
N LYS A 84 7.45 -1.64 -0.82
CA LYS A 84 8.65 -2.45 -0.53
C LYS A 84 9.88 -1.58 -0.34
N GLU A 85 9.95 -0.49 -1.09
CA GLU A 85 11.10 0.40 -1.12
C GLU A 85 10.62 1.86 -1.03
N PRO A 86 11.51 2.78 -0.64
CA PRO A 86 11.17 4.20 -0.65
C PRO A 86 10.70 4.67 -2.03
N PHE A 87 9.83 5.67 -2.05
CA PHE A 87 9.38 6.26 -3.30
C PHE A 87 10.53 6.94 -4.04
N GLU A 88 10.58 6.77 -5.35
CA GLU A 88 11.52 7.49 -6.20
C GLU A 88 11.08 8.96 -6.31
N LYS A 89 12.04 9.86 -6.19
CA LYS A 89 11.77 11.29 -6.17
C LYS A 89 12.46 12.03 -7.31
N THR A 90 11.87 13.16 -7.70
CA THR A 90 12.47 14.10 -8.65
C THR A 90 13.61 14.87 -7.97
N ALA A 91 14.33 15.66 -8.78
CA ALA A 91 15.40 16.53 -8.27
C ALA A 91 14.90 17.55 -7.23
N THR A 92 13.60 17.89 -7.25
CA THR A 92 12.98 18.78 -6.26
C THR A 92 12.33 18.05 -5.09
N SER A 93 12.68 16.79 -4.89
CA SER A 93 12.21 15.93 -3.79
C SER A 93 10.71 15.64 -3.82
N LYS A 94 10.11 15.65 -4.99
CA LYS A 94 8.71 15.25 -5.18
C LYS A 94 8.63 13.81 -5.64
N ILE A 95 7.67 13.07 -5.10
CA ILE A 95 7.47 11.67 -5.49
C ILE A 95 7.05 11.60 -6.97
N ARG A 96 7.67 10.70 -7.71
CA ARG A 96 7.35 10.48 -9.13
C ARG A 96 6.10 9.64 -9.25
N ARG A 97 4.95 10.27 -9.08
CA ARG A 97 3.63 9.62 -8.96
C ARG A 97 3.29 8.72 -10.16
N PHE A 98 3.64 9.13 -11.36
CA PHE A 98 3.31 8.37 -12.57
C PHE A 98 3.89 6.96 -12.56
N LYS A 99 4.98 6.75 -11.81
CA LYS A 99 5.65 5.46 -11.72
C LYS A 99 4.85 4.43 -10.92
N TYR A 100 3.95 4.88 -10.06
CA TYR A 100 3.26 4.02 -9.10
C TYR A 100 1.79 3.77 -9.42
N LYS A 101 1.37 4.03 -10.64
CA LYS A 101 -0.02 3.77 -11.05
C LYS A 101 -0.33 2.29 -11.21
N ASP A 102 0.66 1.47 -11.55
CA ASP A 102 0.49 0.03 -11.68
C ASP A 102 0.79 -0.69 -10.36
N GLU A 103 0.51 -1.99 -10.31
CA GLU A 103 0.50 -2.77 -9.06
C GLU A 103 1.85 -3.42 -8.71
N ALA A 104 2.96 -2.95 -9.26
CA ALA A 104 4.22 -3.69 -9.20
C ALA A 104 5.13 -3.35 -8.00
N HIS A 105 4.74 -2.40 -7.14
CA HIS A 105 5.69 -1.81 -6.19
C HIS A 105 5.41 -2.08 -4.72
N THR A 106 4.41 -2.89 -4.41
CA THR A 106 3.97 -3.09 -3.04
C THR A 106 4.19 -4.53 -2.58
N ILE A 107 4.20 -4.71 -1.26
CA ILE A 107 4.28 -6.03 -0.63
C ILE A 107 3.08 -6.88 -1.05
N GLU A 108 1.89 -6.27 -1.12
CA GLU A 108 0.66 -6.94 -1.54
C GLU A 108 0.75 -7.46 -2.97
N ALA A 109 1.34 -6.68 -3.87
CA ALA A 109 1.54 -7.09 -5.25
C ALA A 109 2.48 -8.30 -5.36
N ASP A 110 3.55 -8.31 -4.57
CA ASP A 110 4.48 -9.44 -4.52
C ASP A 110 3.80 -10.69 -3.97
N LYS A 111 3.02 -10.55 -2.92
CA LYS A 111 2.29 -11.68 -2.33
C LYS A 111 1.31 -12.29 -3.33
N ALA A 112 0.55 -11.45 -4.03
CA ALA A 112 -0.39 -11.91 -5.06
C ALA A 112 0.33 -12.64 -6.19
N LYS A 113 1.50 -12.15 -6.59
CA LYS A 113 2.32 -12.77 -7.63
C LYS A 113 2.85 -14.14 -7.20
N GLU A 114 3.32 -14.26 -5.95
CA GLU A 114 3.78 -15.54 -5.40
C GLU A 114 2.65 -16.56 -5.34
N GLU A 115 1.47 -16.16 -4.88
CA GLU A 115 0.30 -17.03 -4.83
C GLU A 115 -0.11 -17.51 -6.22
N SER A 116 -0.08 -16.63 -7.22
CA SER A 116 -0.37 -16.98 -8.60
C SER A 116 0.63 -17.99 -9.16
N GLN A 117 1.92 -17.81 -8.85
CA GLN A 117 2.96 -18.75 -9.28
C GLN A 117 2.82 -20.12 -8.62
N LYS A 118 2.46 -20.16 -7.35
CA LYS A 118 2.20 -21.40 -6.63
C LYS A 118 1.04 -22.18 -7.24
N GLU A 119 -0.05 -21.49 -7.57
CA GLU A 119 -1.20 -22.11 -8.22
C GLU A 119 -0.84 -22.71 -9.58
N ASN A 120 -0.06 -21.97 -10.38
CA ASN A 120 0.39 -22.45 -11.68
C ASN A 120 1.30 -23.67 -11.54
N ASN A 121 2.21 -23.67 -10.58
CA ASN A 121 3.10 -24.81 -10.35
C ASN A 121 2.34 -26.04 -9.88
N GLU A 122 1.36 -25.87 -9.00
CA GLU A 122 0.50 -26.97 -8.55
C GLU A 122 -0.30 -27.58 -9.70
N GLN A 123 -0.83 -26.76 -10.61
CA GLN A 123 -1.55 -27.23 -11.78
C GLN A 123 -0.65 -28.01 -12.73
N GLU A 124 0.58 -27.53 -12.95
CA GLU A 124 1.54 -28.25 -13.80
C GLU A 124 1.91 -29.60 -13.20
N ASN A 125 2.12 -29.67 -11.90
CA ASN A 125 2.43 -30.93 -11.22
C ASN A 125 1.25 -31.91 -11.21
N GLY A 126 0.04 -31.40 -11.29
CA GLY A 126 -1.17 -32.22 -11.30
C GLY A 126 -1.44 -32.97 -12.59
N HIS A 127 -0.66 -32.73 -13.64
CA HIS A 127 -0.83 -33.36 -14.96
C HIS A 127 0.10 -34.53 -15.24
N ASN A 128 0.83 -34.97 -14.26
CA ASN A 128 1.69 -36.14 -14.44
C ASN A 128 0.95 -37.49 -14.32
#